data_3cf760a1268a873f51694ff7e0d48f17
#
_entry.id   3cf760a1268a873f51694ff7e0d48f17
#
_cell.length_a   1.000
_cell.length_b   1.000
_cell.length_c   1.000
_cell.angle_alpha   90.00
_cell.angle_beta   90.00
_cell.angle_gamma   90.00
#
_symmetry.space_group_name_H-M   'P 1'
#
loop_
_entity.id
_entity.type
_entity.pdbx_description
1 polymer ?
#
loop_
_entity_poly.entity_id
_entity_poly.type
_entity_poly.pdbx_seq_one_letter_code
_entity_poly.pdbx_strand_id
1 'polypeptide(L)'
;MNICLIIFFIILVLIAIFTYLVILGASMSKTNEERMIEDQEQMEYLRNYREMRENNNMEIKRGDLFYAALDETYVGSEQTGVRPVVILQNNIGNEYSPTVIVAPITSKVNSKSIIPTHVYIKGYKNRLKQNSLILTEQIRAIDKQKLRYYIGALDIGELRKVDKALIISLGIDLERVKKEVPHREGIEEKTEFLTRKQIASYGIVARENLKHTGNLEISNEEFGKYILTLIDLYSPDEIEKQADKYSKRV
;
A
#
# COMPACT_ATOMS: atom_id res chain seq x y z
N MET A 1 -70.40 -3.36 18.77
CA MET A 1 -69.29 -2.84 17.95
C MET A 1 -69.64 -3.16 16.50
N ASN A 2 -69.76 -2.15 15.64
CA ASN A 2 -70.31 -2.31 14.28
C ASN A 2 -69.39 -3.18 13.42
N ILE A 3 -69.90 -4.30 12.89
CA ILE A 3 -69.19 -5.24 11.99
C ILE A 3 -68.50 -4.49 10.82
N CYS A 4 -69.12 -3.44 10.29
CA CYS A 4 -68.58 -2.58 9.25
C CYS A 4 -67.26 -1.87 9.70
N LEU A 5 -67.14 -1.49 10.97
CA LEU A 5 -65.97 -0.84 11.52
C LEU A 5 -64.79 -1.82 11.64
N ILE A 6 -65.08 -3.06 11.98
CA ILE A 6 -64.06 -4.13 12.06
C ILE A 6 -63.51 -4.47 10.66
N ILE A 7 -64.42 -4.61 9.67
CA ILE A 7 -64.04 -4.88 8.28
C ILE A 7 -63.20 -3.71 7.73
N PHE A 8 -63.57 -2.47 7.96
CA PHE A 8 -62.81 -1.30 7.54
C PHE A 8 -61.40 -1.27 8.16
N PHE A 9 -61.28 -1.63 9.44
CA PHE A 9 -59.95 -1.70 10.10
C PHE A 9 -59.07 -2.81 9.56
N ILE A 10 -59.65 -3.97 9.24
CA ILE A 10 -58.93 -5.09 8.61
C ILE A 10 -58.40 -4.70 7.23
N ILE A 11 -59.22 -4.00 6.41
CA ILE A 11 -58.81 -3.52 5.08
C ILE A 11 -57.65 -2.53 5.19
N LEU A 12 -57.70 -1.59 6.13
CA LEU A 12 -56.62 -0.64 6.37
C LEU A 12 -55.30 -1.33 6.76
N VAL A 13 -55.38 -2.34 7.62
CA VAL A 13 -54.17 -3.13 8.00
C VAL A 13 -53.61 -3.91 6.82
N LEU A 14 -54.46 -4.50 6.01
CA LEU A 14 -54.02 -5.23 4.79
C LEU A 14 -53.36 -4.29 3.78
N ILE A 15 -53.90 -3.09 3.58
CA ILE A 15 -53.29 -2.07 2.71
C ILE A 15 -51.92 -1.64 3.26
N ALA A 16 -51.79 -1.42 4.58
CA ALA A 16 -50.53 -1.06 5.21
C ALA A 16 -49.48 -2.16 5.09
N ILE A 17 -49.86 -3.43 5.26
CA ILE A 17 -48.97 -4.59 5.04
C ILE A 17 -48.54 -4.66 3.57
N PHE A 18 -49.47 -4.52 2.65
CA PHE A 18 -49.15 -4.56 1.21
C PHE A 18 -48.19 -3.44 0.81
N THR A 19 -48.43 -2.20 1.23
CA THR A 19 -47.53 -1.07 0.94
C THR A 19 -46.16 -1.28 1.57
N TYR A 20 -46.10 -1.81 2.79
CA TYR A 20 -44.84 -2.17 3.45
C TYR A 20 -44.04 -3.23 2.66
N LEU A 21 -44.70 -4.30 2.18
CA LEU A 21 -44.08 -5.35 1.37
C LEU A 21 -43.57 -4.83 0.01
N VAL A 22 -44.32 -3.90 -0.63
CA VAL A 22 -43.91 -3.28 -1.87
C VAL A 22 -42.66 -2.40 -1.67
N ILE A 23 -42.61 -1.62 -0.59
CA ILE A 23 -41.44 -0.80 -0.24
C ILE A 23 -40.22 -1.68 0.07
N LEU A 24 -40.40 -2.78 0.81
CA LEU A 24 -39.35 -3.75 1.11
C LEU A 24 -38.81 -4.43 -0.15
N GLY A 25 -39.69 -4.85 -1.08
CA GLY A 25 -39.31 -5.42 -2.36
C GLY A 25 -38.54 -4.44 -3.24
N ALA A 26 -38.95 -3.18 -3.30
CA ALA A 26 -38.27 -2.12 -4.03
C ALA A 26 -36.88 -1.82 -3.43
N SER A 27 -36.76 -1.83 -2.10
CA SER A 27 -35.47 -1.64 -1.41
C SER A 27 -34.50 -2.81 -1.68
N MET A 28 -35.01 -4.05 -1.66
CA MET A 28 -34.18 -5.23 -1.98
C MET A 28 -33.75 -5.27 -3.47
N SER A 29 -34.62 -4.85 -4.40
CA SER A 29 -34.27 -4.76 -5.81
C SER A 29 -33.19 -3.73 -6.06
N LYS A 30 -33.27 -2.55 -5.42
CA LYS A 30 -32.26 -1.49 -5.54
C LYS A 30 -30.89 -1.93 -5.00
N THR A 31 -30.87 -2.64 -3.86
CA THR A 31 -29.62 -3.19 -3.31
C THR A 31 -29.02 -4.30 -4.18
N ASN A 32 -29.84 -5.04 -4.90
CA ASN A 32 -29.32 -6.07 -5.83
C ASN A 32 -28.74 -5.46 -7.11
N GLU A 33 -29.35 -4.40 -7.65
CA GLU A 33 -28.79 -3.66 -8.80
C GLU A 33 -27.47 -2.97 -8.43
N GLU A 34 -27.38 -2.32 -7.26
CA GLU A 34 -26.14 -1.74 -6.77
C GLU A 34 -25.03 -2.79 -6.62
N ARG A 35 -25.35 -3.98 -6.09
CA ARG A 35 -24.38 -5.09 -6.00
C ARG A 35 -23.93 -5.60 -7.36
N MET A 36 -24.85 -5.70 -8.32
CA MET A 36 -24.50 -6.14 -9.68
C MET A 36 -23.57 -5.15 -10.38
N ILE A 37 -23.78 -3.84 -10.18
CA ILE A 37 -22.91 -2.79 -10.73
C ILE A 37 -21.52 -2.88 -10.08
N GLU A 38 -21.46 -2.99 -8.75
CA GLU A 38 -20.20 -3.17 -8.03
C GLU A 38 -19.45 -4.44 -8.47
N ASP A 39 -20.16 -5.55 -8.67
CA ASP A 39 -19.58 -6.80 -9.15
C ASP A 39 -19.07 -6.68 -10.61
N GLN A 40 -19.78 -5.94 -11.47
CA GLN A 40 -19.35 -5.67 -12.84
C GLN A 40 -18.11 -4.77 -12.88
N GLU A 41 -18.08 -3.67 -12.13
CA GLU A 41 -16.93 -2.80 -12.00
C GLU A 41 -15.72 -3.56 -11.45
N GLN A 42 -15.94 -4.44 -10.47
CA GLN A 42 -14.89 -5.27 -9.91
C GLN A 42 -14.36 -6.28 -10.94
N MET A 43 -15.24 -6.88 -11.76
CA MET A 43 -14.83 -7.82 -12.81
C MET A 43 -14.08 -7.14 -13.95
N GLU A 44 -14.48 -5.95 -14.37
CA GLU A 44 -13.77 -5.15 -15.36
C GLU A 44 -12.39 -4.73 -14.85
N TYR A 45 -12.32 -4.27 -13.60
CA TYR A 45 -11.07 -3.96 -12.94
C TYR A 45 -10.13 -5.18 -12.89
N LEU A 46 -10.66 -6.37 -12.57
CA LEU A 46 -9.87 -7.62 -12.52
C LEU A 46 -9.36 -8.02 -13.91
N ARG A 47 -10.13 -7.75 -14.95
CA ARG A 47 -9.72 -7.99 -16.35
C ARG A 47 -8.56 -7.08 -16.72
N ASN A 48 -8.72 -5.77 -16.51
CA ASN A 48 -7.67 -4.77 -16.78
C ASN A 48 -6.39 -5.06 -15.98
N TYR A 49 -6.54 -5.50 -14.73
CA TYR A 49 -5.41 -5.93 -13.90
C TYR A 49 -4.67 -7.13 -14.49
N ARG A 50 -5.41 -8.15 -14.97
CA ARG A 50 -4.81 -9.33 -15.58
C ARG A 50 -4.03 -8.96 -16.84
N GLU A 51 -4.59 -8.11 -17.70
CA GLU A 51 -3.93 -7.61 -18.90
C GLU A 51 -2.67 -6.81 -18.59
N MET A 52 -2.71 -5.92 -17.59
CA MET A 52 -1.52 -5.19 -17.13
C MET A 52 -0.44 -6.12 -16.57
N ARG A 53 -0.82 -7.20 -15.88
CA ARG A 53 0.12 -8.18 -15.33
C ARG A 53 0.73 -9.06 -16.41
N GLU A 54 -0.07 -9.50 -17.38
CA GLU A 54 0.40 -10.31 -18.53
C GLU A 54 1.36 -9.51 -19.40
N ASN A 55 1.19 -8.20 -19.49
CA ASN A 55 2.10 -7.29 -20.20
C ASN A 55 3.34 -6.89 -19.38
N ASN A 56 3.60 -7.49 -18.23
CA ASN A 56 4.75 -7.23 -17.33
C ASN A 56 4.90 -5.76 -16.87
N ASN A 57 3.82 -4.97 -16.91
CA ASN A 57 3.86 -3.50 -16.77
C ASN A 57 3.34 -3.00 -15.42
N MET A 58 3.17 -3.88 -14.41
CA MET A 58 2.63 -3.48 -13.11
C MET A 58 3.75 -3.29 -12.09
N GLU A 59 4.07 -2.04 -11.82
CA GLU A 59 4.98 -1.64 -10.77
C GLU A 59 4.33 -1.84 -9.40
N ILE A 60 4.91 -2.72 -8.56
CA ILE A 60 4.47 -2.94 -7.18
C ILE A 60 5.14 -1.91 -6.29
N LYS A 61 4.35 -1.14 -5.53
CA LYS A 61 4.85 -0.09 -4.64
C LYS A 61 4.58 -0.41 -3.16
N ARG A 62 5.44 0.13 -2.30
CA ARG A 62 5.20 0.10 -0.84
C ARG A 62 3.88 0.81 -0.53
N GLY A 63 3.04 0.16 0.28
CA GLY A 63 1.71 0.66 0.63
C GLY A 63 0.59 0.16 -0.27
N ASP A 64 0.91 -0.50 -1.39
CA ASP A 64 -0.09 -1.13 -2.24
C ASP A 64 -0.83 -2.25 -1.51
N LEU A 65 -2.11 -2.37 -1.79
CA LEU A 65 -3.00 -3.39 -1.28
C LEU A 65 -3.31 -4.41 -2.37
N PHE A 66 -3.12 -5.69 -2.06
CA PHE A 66 -3.39 -6.80 -2.96
C PHE A 66 -4.20 -7.88 -2.26
N TYR A 67 -5.01 -8.64 -3.00
CA TYR A 67 -5.35 -9.98 -2.58
C TYR A 67 -4.15 -10.91 -2.83
N ALA A 68 -3.76 -11.69 -1.83
CA ALA A 68 -2.68 -12.66 -1.95
C ALA A 68 -3.11 -14.04 -1.46
N ALA A 69 -2.62 -15.08 -2.14
CA ALA A 69 -2.76 -16.45 -1.66
C ALA A 69 -1.67 -16.72 -0.62
N LEU A 70 -2.04 -16.66 0.65
CA LEU A 70 -1.19 -17.10 1.75
C LEU A 70 -1.29 -18.64 1.86
N ASP A 71 -0.30 -19.26 2.50
CA ASP A 71 -0.27 -20.72 2.59
C ASP A 71 -1.53 -21.28 3.26
N GLU A 72 -2.00 -22.43 2.79
CA GLU A 72 -3.23 -23.08 3.28
C GLU A 72 -3.02 -23.81 4.59
N THR A 73 -1.80 -24.29 4.81
CA THR A 73 -1.42 -24.94 6.07
C THR A 73 -1.23 -23.88 7.15
N TYR A 74 -2.08 -23.91 8.14
CA TYR A 74 -1.98 -22.98 9.26
C TYR A 74 -1.72 -23.70 10.57
N VAL A 75 -0.93 -23.05 11.43
CA VAL A 75 -0.74 -23.51 12.80
C VAL A 75 -1.20 -22.37 13.73
N GLY A 76 -2.21 -22.65 14.54
CA GLY A 76 -2.70 -21.70 15.54
C GLY A 76 -3.40 -20.48 14.96
N SER A 77 -2.86 -19.28 15.20
CA SER A 77 -3.50 -18.00 14.86
C SER A 77 -2.95 -17.32 13.60
N GLU A 78 -2.15 -18.02 12.80
CA GLU A 78 -1.61 -17.47 11.57
C GLU A 78 -2.72 -17.16 10.56
N GLN A 79 -2.53 -16.09 9.81
CA GLN A 79 -3.47 -15.72 8.75
C GLN A 79 -3.16 -16.53 7.48
N THR A 80 -4.17 -17.22 6.93
CA THR A 80 -4.06 -18.16 5.80
C THR A 80 -5.08 -17.90 4.71
N GLY A 81 -4.97 -18.61 3.58
CA GLY A 81 -5.89 -18.53 2.47
C GLY A 81 -5.76 -17.24 1.66
N VAL A 82 -6.72 -17.00 0.77
CA VAL A 82 -6.73 -15.77 -0.05
C VAL A 82 -7.31 -14.62 0.75
N ARG A 83 -6.51 -13.58 0.94
CA ARG A 83 -6.92 -12.40 1.71
C ARG A 83 -6.19 -11.13 1.31
N PRO A 84 -6.70 -9.95 1.69
CA PRO A 84 -6.01 -8.70 1.49
C PRO A 84 -4.69 -8.67 2.27
N VAL A 85 -3.66 -8.11 1.64
CA VAL A 85 -2.36 -7.82 2.23
C VAL A 85 -1.91 -6.42 1.84
N VAL A 86 -1.04 -5.80 2.63
CA VAL A 86 -0.33 -4.56 2.27
C VAL A 86 1.12 -4.88 1.97
N ILE A 87 1.66 -4.27 0.91
CA ILE A 87 3.08 -4.35 0.57
C ILE A 87 3.89 -3.46 1.53
N LEU A 88 4.84 -4.06 2.23
CA LEU A 88 5.70 -3.39 3.20
C LEU A 88 7.13 -3.19 2.70
N GLN A 89 7.57 -4.03 1.77
CA GLN A 89 8.90 -3.95 1.17
C GLN A 89 9.11 -2.61 0.48
N ASN A 90 10.33 -2.07 0.53
CA ASN A 90 10.69 -0.86 -0.18
C ASN A 90 10.62 -1.04 -1.71
N ASN A 91 10.52 0.07 -2.46
CA ASN A 91 10.30 0.02 -3.90
C ASN A 91 11.48 -0.58 -4.68
N ILE A 92 12.71 -0.42 -4.21
CA ILE A 92 13.89 -1.05 -4.81
C ILE A 92 13.78 -2.58 -4.69
N GLY A 93 13.47 -3.09 -3.49
CA GLY A 93 13.23 -4.51 -3.29
C GLY A 93 12.02 -5.00 -4.10
N ASN A 94 10.95 -4.19 -4.20
CA ASN A 94 9.79 -4.54 -5.03
C ASN A 94 10.14 -4.65 -6.51
N GLU A 95 11.08 -3.88 -7.02
CA GLU A 95 11.53 -3.95 -8.41
C GLU A 95 12.37 -5.21 -8.68
N TYR A 96 13.41 -5.44 -7.88
CA TYR A 96 14.45 -6.42 -8.19
C TYR A 96 14.28 -7.80 -7.53
N SER A 97 13.54 -7.92 -6.43
CA SER A 97 13.34 -9.21 -5.76
C SER A 97 12.19 -10.02 -6.37
N PRO A 98 12.26 -11.36 -6.47
CA PRO A 98 11.14 -12.21 -6.81
C PRO A 98 10.10 -12.31 -5.69
N THR A 99 10.45 -11.89 -4.47
CA THR A 99 9.57 -11.91 -3.30
C THR A 99 9.22 -10.51 -2.85
N VAL A 100 8.12 -10.39 -2.08
CA VAL A 100 7.70 -9.16 -1.41
C VAL A 100 7.40 -9.43 0.06
N ILE A 101 7.69 -8.44 0.91
CA ILE A 101 7.31 -8.46 2.33
C ILE A 101 5.92 -7.86 2.45
N VAL A 102 5.01 -8.60 3.09
CA VAL A 102 3.61 -8.19 3.25
C VAL A 102 3.15 -8.32 4.71
N ALA A 103 2.11 -7.55 5.08
CA ALA A 103 1.31 -7.80 6.26
C ALA A 103 -0.12 -8.17 5.86
N PRO A 104 -0.73 -9.20 6.45
CA PRO A 104 -2.11 -9.56 6.19
C PRO A 104 -3.09 -8.56 6.80
N ILE A 105 -4.25 -8.47 6.15
CA ILE A 105 -5.35 -7.60 6.56
C ILE A 105 -6.54 -8.47 6.95
N THR A 106 -7.21 -8.14 8.05
CA THR A 106 -8.39 -8.85 8.55
C THR A 106 -9.57 -7.91 8.75
N SER A 107 -10.76 -8.35 8.37
CA SER A 107 -12.03 -7.65 8.68
C SER A 107 -12.58 -7.97 10.07
N LYS A 108 -11.96 -8.89 10.81
CA LYS A 108 -12.34 -9.21 12.19
C LYS A 108 -11.87 -8.09 13.14
N VAL A 109 -12.57 -6.95 13.09
CA VAL A 109 -12.29 -5.80 13.95
C VAL A 109 -13.07 -5.97 15.26
N ASN A 110 -12.41 -6.48 16.30
CA ASN A 110 -12.99 -6.52 17.63
C ASN A 110 -12.32 -5.44 18.49
N SER A 111 -13.10 -4.61 19.20
CA SER A 111 -12.59 -3.52 20.01
C SER A 111 -11.60 -3.94 21.10
N LYS A 112 -11.67 -5.22 21.54
CA LYS A 112 -10.74 -5.81 22.52
C LYS A 112 -9.41 -6.27 21.91
N SER A 113 -9.28 -6.31 20.58
CA SER A 113 -8.12 -6.82 19.86
C SER A 113 -7.26 -5.74 19.21
N ILE A 114 -7.52 -4.46 19.47
CA ILE A 114 -6.69 -3.36 18.95
C ILE A 114 -5.48 -3.22 19.87
N ILE A 115 -4.36 -3.77 19.42
CA ILE A 115 -3.04 -3.66 20.06
C ILE A 115 -2.15 -2.69 19.27
N PRO A 116 -1.05 -2.20 19.82
CA PRO A 116 -0.18 -1.21 19.15
C PRO A 116 0.38 -1.64 17.79
N THR A 117 0.43 -2.96 17.53
CA THR A 117 0.88 -3.55 16.26
C THR A 117 -0.25 -3.66 15.22
N HIS A 118 -1.50 -3.31 15.57
CA HIS A 118 -2.63 -3.31 14.66
C HIS A 118 -2.88 -1.90 14.12
N VAL A 119 -3.07 -1.78 12.79
CA VAL A 119 -3.43 -0.51 12.16
C VAL A 119 -4.83 -0.59 11.59
N TYR A 120 -5.74 0.22 12.15
CA TYR A 120 -7.11 0.33 11.66
C TYR A 120 -7.15 1.14 10.37
N ILE A 121 -7.81 0.58 9.34
CA ILE A 121 -8.08 1.22 8.05
C ILE A 121 -9.56 1.16 7.71
N LYS A 122 -10.06 2.23 7.08
CA LYS A 122 -11.46 2.33 6.65
C LYS A 122 -11.65 1.60 5.32
N GLY A 123 -12.59 0.65 5.28
CA GLY A 123 -12.84 -0.18 4.11
C GLY A 123 -13.16 0.62 2.84
N TYR A 124 -14.13 1.55 2.92
CA TYR A 124 -14.56 2.35 1.78
C TYR A 124 -13.45 3.20 1.15
N LYS A 125 -12.50 3.67 1.97
CA LYS A 125 -11.37 4.47 1.51
C LYS A 125 -10.33 3.64 0.76
N ASN A 126 -10.16 2.39 1.16
CA ASN A 126 -9.15 1.48 0.66
C ASN A 126 -9.73 0.40 -0.27
N ARG A 127 -10.94 0.60 -0.79
CA ARG A 127 -11.65 -0.36 -1.66
C ARG A 127 -11.80 -1.76 -1.05
N LEU A 128 -11.80 -1.85 0.28
CA LEU A 128 -12.10 -3.06 1.01
C LEU A 128 -13.59 -3.08 1.36
N LYS A 129 -14.21 -4.25 1.32
CA LYS A 129 -15.66 -4.41 1.63
C LYS A 129 -16.04 -3.96 3.05
N GLN A 130 -15.09 -4.00 3.99
CA GLN A 130 -15.31 -3.68 5.40
C GLN A 130 -14.10 -2.97 6.00
N ASN A 131 -14.35 -2.23 7.10
CA ASN A 131 -13.28 -1.72 7.94
C ASN A 131 -12.41 -2.88 8.43
N SER A 132 -11.10 -2.68 8.44
CA SER A 132 -10.14 -3.77 8.60
C SER A 132 -8.97 -3.36 9.48
N LEU A 133 -8.20 -4.36 9.92
CA LEU A 133 -6.95 -4.20 10.63
C LEU A 133 -5.79 -4.77 9.81
N ILE A 134 -4.71 -4.03 9.69
CA ILE A 134 -3.42 -4.53 9.23
C ILE A 134 -2.70 -5.11 10.43
N LEU A 135 -2.21 -6.34 10.31
CA LEU A 135 -1.58 -7.10 11.39
C LEU A 135 -0.05 -7.09 11.18
N THR A 136 0.63 -6.10 11.77
CA THR A 136 2.08 -5.95 11.55
C THR A 136 2.93 -6.96 12.30
N GLU A 137 2.37 -7.67 13.28
CA GLU A 137 3.02 -8.80 13.94
C GLU A 137 3.01 -10.09 13.11
N GLN A 138 2.25 -10.12 11.99
CA GLN A 138 2.17 -11.26 11.10
C GLN A 138 2.85 -11.02 9.74
N ILE A 139 3.83 -10.14 9.70
CA ILE A 139 4.60 -9.89 8.49
C ILE A 139 5.30 -11.15 8.00
N ARG A 140 5.32 -11.30 6.68
CA ARG A 140 5.99 -12.42 6.02
C ARG A 140 6.46 -12.07 4.63
N ALA A 141 7.44 -12.83 4.13
CA ALA A 141 7.81 -12.80 2.72
C ALA A 141 6.94 -13.77 1.95
N ILE A 142 6.45 -13.35 0.78
CA ILE A 142 5.75 -14.21 -0.17
C ILE A 142 6.33 -14.01 -1.56
N ASP A 143 6.24 -15.03 -2.42
CA ASP A 143 6.55 -14.90 -3.84
C ASP A 143 5.57 -13.92 -4.51
N LYS A 144 6.05 -13.09 -5.43
CA LYS A 144 5.20 -12.17 -6.18
C LYS A 144 4.08 -12.87 -6.95
N GLN A 145 4.27 -14.13 -7.35
CA GLN A 145 3.25 -14.93 -8.03
C GLN A 145 2.04 -15.24 -7.13
N LYS A 146 2.19 -15.18 -5.80
CA LYS A 146 1.08 -15.32 -4.84
C LYS A 146 0.18 -14.09 -4.77
N LEU A 147 0.62 -12.93 -5.27
CA LEU A 147 -0.23 -11.75 -5.42
C LEU A 147 -1.29 -12.02 -6.50
N ARG A 148 -2.56 -11.74 -6.21
CA ARG A 148 -3.71 -12.02 -7.09
C ARG A 148 -4.24 -10.75 -7.72
N TYR A 149 -4.88 -9.88 -6.96
CA TYR A 149 -5.57 -8.71 -7.44
C TYR A 149 -5.10 -7.47 -6.68
N TYR A 150 -4.79 -6.42 -7.41
CA TYR A 150 -4.56 -5.11 -6.81
C TYR A 150 -5.90 -4.55 -6.31
N ILE A 151 -5.92 -3.98 -5.12
CA ILE A 151 -7.11 -3.39 -4.49
C ILE A 151 -7.04 -1.88 -4.55
N GLY A 152 -5.90 -1.32 -4.22
CA GLY A 152 -5.66 0.11 -4.07
C GLY A 152 -4.34 0.36 -3.34
N ALA A 153 -4.16 1.54 -2.78
CA ALA A 153 -2.98 1.89 -2.00
C ALA A 153 -3.37 2.66 -0.73
N LEU A 154 -2.61 2.48 0.33
CA LEU A 154 -2.71 3.30 1.53
C LEU A 154 -2.31 4.74 1.23
N ASP A 155 -2.98 5.70 1.84
CA ASP A 155 -2.46 7.06 1.83
C ASP A 155 -1.23 7.21 2.74
N ILE A 156 -0.53 8.35 2.59
CA ILE A 156 0.69 8.62 3.36
C ILE A 156 0.45 8.65 4.87
N GLY A 157 -0.75 9.04 5.33
CA GLY A 157 -1.11 9.09 6.75
C GLY A 157 -1.33 7.68 7.31
N GLU A 158 -1.95 6.79 6.54
CA GLU A 158 -2.14 5.38 6.88
C GLU A 158 -0.80 4.64 6.87
N LEU A 159 0.03 4.88 5.85
CA LEU A 159 1.36 4.27 5.73
C LEU A 159 2.26 4.65 6.92
N ARG A 160 2.23 5.91 7.36
CA ARG A 160 2.96 6.33 8.58
C ARG A 160 2.50 5.60 9.84
N LYS A 161 1.22 5.24 9.95
CA LYS A 161 0.71 4.43 11.07
C LYS A 161 1.25 3.00 10.99
N VAL A 162 1.32 2.45 9.78
CA VAL A 162 1.92 1.12 9.53
C VAL A 162 3.40 1.13 9.92
N ASP A 163 4.16 2.17 9.55
CA ASP A 163 5.58 2.30 9.91
C ASP A 163 5.77 2.31 11.43
N LYS A 164 4.96 3.08 12.17
CA LYS A 164 4.99 3.08 13.64
C LYS A 164 4.66 1.72 14.24
N ALA A 165 3.64 1.05 13.71
CA ALA A 165 3.25 -0.27 14.19
C ALA A 165 4.33 -1.32 13.92
N LEU A 166 5.03 -1.25 12.77
CA LEU A 166 6.17 -2.10 12.43
C LEU A 166 7.35 -1.91 13.39
N ILE A 167 7.70 -0.66 13.71
CA ILE A 167 8.76 -0.35 14.67
C ILE A 167 8.45 -1.02 16.02
N ILE A 168 7.21 -0.93 16.49
CA ILE A 168 6.76 -1.56 17.75
C ILE A 168 6.79 -3.09 17.61
N SER A 169 6.23 -3.64 16.52
CA SER A 169 6.13 -5.07 16.31
C SER A 169 7.50 -5.76 16.26
N LEU A 170 8.49 -5.10 15.65
CA LEU A 170 9.86 -5.62 15.51
C LEU A 170 10.77 -5.25 16.69
N GLY A 171 10.29 -4.45 17.63
CA GLY A 171 11.10 -3.97 18.77
C GLY A 171 12.29 -3.13 18.32
N ILE A 172 12.16 -2.34 17.25
CA ILE A 172 13.24 -1.54 16.69
C ILE A 172 13.46 -0.32 17.59
N ASP A 173 14.65 -0.23 18.19
CA ASP A 173 15.13 0.97 18.87
C ASP A 173 15.74 1.93 17.85
N LEU A 174 14.96 2.95 17.46
CA LEU A 174 15.39 3.95 16.47
C LEU A 174 16.60 4.76 16.93
N GLU A 175 16.73 5.03 18.23
CA GLU A 175 17.88 5.79 18.74
C GLU A 175 19.16 4.95 18.68
N ARG A 176 19.06 3.67 18.93
CA ARG A 176 20.16 2.73 18.73
C ARG A 176 20.53 2.61 17.26
N VAL A 177 19.55 2.41 16.39
CA VAL A 177 19.78 2.32 14.93
C VAL A 177 20.45 3.58 14.40
N LYS A 178 20.03 4.77 14.82
CA LYS A 178 20.67 6.03 14.42
C LYS A 178 22.13 6.15 14.90
N LYS A 179 22.47 5.58 16.05
CA LYS A 179 23.83 5.61 16.59
C LYS A 179 24.75 4.58 15.93
N GLU A 180 24.20 3.39 15.60
CA GLU A 180 24.99 2.27 15.05
C GLU A 180 25.14 2.29 13.53
N VAL A 181 24.15 2.84 12.81
CA VAL A 181 24.36 3.18 11.41
C VAL A 181 25.36 4.34 11.41
N PRO A 182 26.55 4.15 10.82
CA PRO A 182 27.50 5.26 10.72
C PRO A 182 26.73 6.42 10.09
N HIS A 183 26.48 7.44 10.90
CA HIS A 183 26.04 8.71 10.33
C HIS A 183 27.04 9.00 9.25
N ARG A 184 26.57 9.23 8.05
CA ARG A 184 27.39 9.79 6.99
C ARG A 184 27.66 11.23 7.41
N GLU A 185 28.48 11.34 8.50
CA GLU A 185 28.95 12.62 8.99
C GLU A 185 29.56 13.35 7.79
N GLY A 186 29.08 14.53 7.51
CA GLY A 186 29.44 15.28 6.33
C GLY A 186 28.44 15.25 5.17
N ILE A 187 27.65 14.18 4.96
CA ILE A 187 26.59 14.23 3.91
C ILE A 187 25.41 15.08 4.40
N GLU A 188 24.96 14.87 5.65
CA GLU A 188 23.84 15.64 6.19
C GLU A 188 24.21 17.12 6.31
N GLU A 189 25.40 17.44 6.84
CA GLU A 189 25.87 18.82 6.98
C GLU A 189 26.03 19.52 5.63
N LYS A 190 26.60 18.84 4.63
CA LYS A 190 26.77 19.38 3.27
C LYS A 190 25.47 19.42 2.45
N THR A 191 24.48 18.58 2.78
CA THR A 191 23.20 18.53 2.06
C THR A 191 22.07 19.26 2.76
N GLU A 192 22.27 19.78 3.97
CA GLU A 192 21.25 20.49 4.75
C GLU A 192 20.61 21.65 3.98
N PHE A 193 21.38 22.34 3.16
CA PHE A 193 20.95 23.47 2.34
C PHE A 193 20.51 23.09 0.92
N LEU A 194 20.57 21.80 0.55
CA LEU A 194 20.20 21.33 -0.77
C LEU A 194 18.75 20.85 -0.83
N THR A 195 18.04 21.20 -1.88
CA THR A 195 16.71 20.64 -2.15
C THR A 195 16.82 19.16 -2.55
N ARG A 196 15.71 18.40 -2.38
CA ARG A 196 15.64 17.00 -2.83
C ARG A 196 15.97 16.83 -4.31
N LYS A 197 15.58 17.81 -5.15
CA LYS A 197 15.89 17.81 -6.59
C LYS A 197 17.39 17.92 -6.83
N GLN A 198 18.05 18.83 -6.12
CA GLN A 198 19.49 19.02 -6.20
C GLN A 198 20.26 17.77 -5.75
N ILE A 199 19.87 17.15 -4.62
CA ILE A 199 20.48 15.90 -4.16
C ILE A 199 20.33 14.78 -5.21
N ALA A 200 19.16 14.66 -5.83
CA ALA A 200 18.94 13.69 -6.90
C ALA A 200 19.82 13.98 -8.11
N SER A 201 20.01 15.22 -8.47
CA SER A 201 20.89 15.65 -9.58
C SER A 201 22.35 15.27 -9.35
N TYR A 202 22.88 15.43 -8.13
CA TYR A 202 24.23 14.93 -7.78
C TYR A 202 24.32 13.40 -7.95
N GLY A 203 23.29 12.66 -7.55
CA GLY A 203 23.24 11.20 -7.73
C GLY A 203 23.24 10.76 -9.19
N ILE A 204 22.51 11.47 -10.06
CA ILE A 204 22.48 11.21 -11.52
C ILE A 204 23.86 11.43 -12.11
N VAL A 205 24.47 12.59 -11.85
CA VAL A 205 25.80 12.93 -12.38
C VAL A 205 26.86 11.97 -11.88
N ALA A 206 26.81 11.58 -10.59
CA ALA A 206 27.73 10.60 -10.01
C ALA A 206 27.67 9.25 -10.75
N ARG A 207 26.46 8.74 -11.00
CA ARG A 207 26.25 7.47 -11.72
C ARG A 207 26.79 7.54 -13.16
N GLU A 208 26.50 8.63 -13.88
CA GLU A 208 26.95 8.78 -15.26
C GLU A 208 28.47 8.89 -15.35
N ASN A 209 29.11 9.64 -14.46
CA ASN A 209 30.57 9.71 -14.40
C ASN A 209 31.21 8.35 -14.11
N LEU A 210 30.63 7.56 -13.21
CA LEU A 210 31.12 6.23 -12.88
C LEU A 210 30.98 5.24 -14.05
N LYS A 211 29.89 5.32 -14.83
CA LYS A 211 29.73 4.55 -16.07
C LYS A 211 30.85 4.85 -17.07
N HIS A 212 31.20 6.13 -17.23
CA HIS A 212 32.27 6.52 -18.15
C HIS A 212 33.68 6.11 -17.71
N THR A 213 33.91 5.93 -16.42
CA THR A 213 35.18 5.47 -15.86
C THR A 213 35.31 3.94 -15.81
N GLY A 214 34.24 3.20 -16.17
CA GLY A 214 34.21 1.73 -16.10
C GLY A 214 34.07 1.18 -14.67
N ASN A 215 33.88 2.02 -13.68
CA ASN A 215 33.84 1.68 -12.25
C ASN A 215 32.38 1.54 -11.77
N LEU A 216 31.66 0.54 -12.29
CA LEU A 216 30.26 0.28 -11.95
C LEU A 216 30.07 -0.47 -10.62
N GLU A 217 31.11 -1.15 -10.14
CA GLU A 217 31.06 -1.93 -8.89
C GLU A 217 31.75 -1.18 -7.75
N ILE A 218 31.09 -0.14 -7.24
CA ILE A 218 31.54 0.54 -6.03
C ILE A 218 30.55 0.32 -4.89
N SER A 219 31.05 0.28 -3.66
CA SER A 219 30.20 0.20 -2.48
C SER A 219 29.33 1.46 -2.32
N ASN A 220 28.22 1.34 -1.59
CA ASN A 220 27.39 2.50 -1.26
C ASN A 220 28.16 3.58 -0.49
N GLU A 221 29.15 3.19 0.29
CA GLU A 221 30.02 4.14 1.03
C GLU A 221 30.90 4.95 0.08
N GLU A 222 31.56 4.28 -0.86
CA GLU A 222 32.40 4.93 -1.89
C GLU A 222 31.56 5.84 -2.79
N PHE A 223 30.35 5.38 -3.18
CA PHE A 223 29.40 6.22 -3.92
C PHE A 223 29.01 7.48 -3.15
N GLY A 224 28.74 7.34 -1.85
CA GLY A 224 28.47 8.47 -0.96
C GLY A 224 29.63 9.46 -0.89
N LYS A 225 30.87 8.97 -0.73
CA LYS A 225 32.08 9.81 -0.74
C LYS A 225 32.26 10.55 -2.09
N TYR A 226 31.93 9.87 -3.18
CA TYR A 226 31.99 10.49 -4.51
C TYR A 226 30.96 11.61 -4.69
N ILE A 227 29.72 11.43 -4.18
CA ILE A 227 28.71 12.50 -4.15
C ILE A 227 29.22 13.70 -3.34
N LEU A 228 29.82 13.49 -2.17
CA LEU A 228 30.37 14.59 -1.37
C LEU A 228 31.47 15.35 -2.12
N THR A 229 32.30 14.66 -2.87
CA THR A 229 33.31 15.28 -3.73
C THR A 229 32.67 16.14 -4.81
N LEU A 230 31.56 15.68 -5.42
CA LEU A 230 30.84 16.50 -6.42
C LEU A 230 30.18 17.73 -5.80
N ILE A 231 29.68 17.64 -4.57
CA ILE A 231 29.13 18.80 -3.83
C ILE A 231 30.19 19.85 -3.55
N ASP A 232 31.43 19.43 -3.29
CA ASP A 232 32.57 20.33 -3.07
C ASP A 232 33.07 20.99 -4.37
N LEU A 233 32.91 20.31 -5.50
CA LEU A 233 33.47 20.74 -6.80
C LEU A 233 32.48 21.57 -7.65
N TYR A 234 31.19 21.35 -7.50
CA TYR A 234 30.16 21.93 -8.37
C TYR A 234 29.03 22.55 -7.57
N SER A 235 28.57 23.73 -7.98
CA SER A 235 27.37 24.35 -7.43
C SER A 235 26.10 23.55 -7.78
N PRO A 236 25.01 23.67 -6.99
CA PRO A 236 23.74 23.01 -7.26
C PRO A 236 23.18 23.31 -8.67
N ASP A 237 23.33 24.54 -9.16
CA ASP A 237 22.85 24.95 -10.47
C ASP A 237 23.62 24.30 -11.62
N GLU A 238 24.94 24.13 -11.46
CA GLU A 238 25.79 23.46 -12.43
C GLU A 238 25.47 21.98 -12.53
N ILE A 239 25.25 21.32 -11.37
CA ILE A 239 24.88 19.90 -11.29
C ILE A 239 23.49 19.66 -11.89
N GLU A 240 22.50 20.53 -11.65
CA GLU A 240 21.18 20.40 -12.26
C GLU A 240 21.26 20.48 -13.80
N LYS A 241 22.03 21.41 -14.34
CA LYS A 241 22.25 21.50 -15.78
C LYS A 241 22.92 20.27 -16.38
N GLN A 242 23.87 19.66 -15.65
CA GLN A 242 24.52 18.42 -16.08
C GLN A 242 23.54 17.24 -16.01
N ALA A 243 22.76 17.09 -14.93
CA ALA A 243 21.77 16.05 -14.78
C ALA A 243 20.70 16.10 -15.88
N ASP A 244 20.19 17.29 -16.22
CA ASP A 244 19.24 17.51 -17.30
C ASP A 244 19.80 17.08 -18.67
N LYS A 245 21.10 17.26 -18.89
CA LYS A 245 21.77 16.84 -20.12
C LYS A 245 21.85 15.31 -20.24
N TYR A 246 22.01 14.61 -19.10
CA TYR A 246 22.01 13.14 -19.08
C TYR A 246 20.60 12.57 -19.20
N SER A 247 19.61 13.18 -18.57
CA SER A 247 18.20 12.77 -18.64
C SER A 247 17.57 12.87 -20.04
N LYS A 248 18.12 13.71 -20.92
CA LYS A 248 17.65 13.85 -22.31
C LYS A 248 18.29 12.87 -23.29
N ARG A 249 19.21 12.02 -22.84
CA ARG A 249 19.94 11.04 -23.67
C ARG A 249 19.36 9.62 -23.56
N VAL A 250 18.27 9.42 -22.81
CA VAL A 250 17.54 8.15 -22.67
C VAL A 250 16.32 8.12 -23.57
#